data_1d96aecb41db3d003161f31661a32550
#
_entry.id   1d96aecb41db3d003161f31661a32550
#
_cell.length_a   1.000
_cell.length_b   1.000
_cell.length_c   1.000
_cell.angle_alpha   90.00
_cell.angle_beta   90.00
_cell.angle_gamma   90.00
#
_symmetry.space_group_name_H-M   'P 1'
#
loop_
_entity.id
_entity.type
_entity.pdbx_description
1 polymer ?
#
loop_
_entity_poly.entity_id
_entity_poly.type
_entity_poly.pdbx_seq_one_letter_code
_entity_poly.pdbx_strand_id
1 'polypeptide(L)'
;KFLNKNETVKLNYTVNSSSNSKLTNLMNLYGSDKGGRNNHHNYSEFYSELFFNKRKDIKNFLEIGLGTNNSNMPSNMGENGVPLASLKAWRDFFENANIYGADIDRDILKNEERIQTFYVDQTDPEKIQTMFKDIGVEKFDIILEDGLHEYNANICFFENAIKYLSDTGFYIIEDVYFKDKKKFLNYFKNCDYNYLIVDIYHNNNIANNCIVIVRKNV
;
A
#
# COMPACT_ATOMS: atom_id res chain seq x y z
N LYS A 1 -4.32 -19.47 6.10
CA LYS A 1 -4.66 -20.35 4.96
C LYS A 1 -5.08 -19.45 3.82
N PHE A 2 -4.14 -18.93 3.06
CA PHE A 2 -4.42 -18.10 1.89
C PHE A 2 -4.33 -18.96 0.64
N LEU A 3 -5.49 -19.16 0.05
CA LEU A 3 -5.88 -19.38 -1.32
C LEU A 3 -5.16 -20.47 -2.14
N ASN A 4 -5.92 -21.51 -2.45
CA ASN A 4 -5.65 -22.41 -3.56
C ASN A 4 -5.93 -21.69 -4.90
N LYS A 5 -5.14 -22.00 -5.94
CA LYS A 5 -5.39 -21.61 -7.33
C LYS A 5 -6.89 -21.76 -7.65
N ASN A 6 -7.50 -20.70 -8.19
CA ASN A 6 -8.85 -20.62 -8.75
C ASN A 6 -10.00 -20.17 -7.82
N GLU A 7 -9.78 -19.76 -6.59
CA GLU A 7 -10.86 -19.13 -5.82
C GLU A 7 -10.62 -17.62 -5.72
N THR A 8 -11.45 -16.85 -6.41
CA THR A 8 -11.60 -15.41 -6.13
C THR A 8 -12.17 -15.28 -4.74
N VAL A 9 -11.36 -14.89 -3.79
CA VAL A 9 -11.85 -14.66 -2.44
C VAL A 9 -12.12 -13.17 -2.28
N LYS A 10 -13.39 -12.83 -2.08
CA LYS A 10 -13.80 -11.54 -1.55
C LYS A 10 -13.91 -11.69 -0.05
N LEU A 11 -13.22 -10.85 0.67
CA LEU A 11 -13.29 -10.76 2.11
C LEU A 11 -13.97 -9.45 2.50
N ASN A 12 -15.05 -9.55 3.28
CA ASN A 12 -15.57 -8.39 3.99
C ASN A 12 -14.93 -8.37 5.38
N TYR A 13 -14.18 -7.35 5.67
CA TYR A 13 -13.50 -7.18 6.94
C TYR A 13 -14.15 -6.06 7.75
N THR A 14 -14.48 -6.35 8.99
CA THR A 14 -15.03 -5.36 9.91
C THR A 14 -14.03 -5.11 11.02
N VAL A 15 -13.58 -3.87 11.15
CA VAL A 15 -12.72 -3.45 12.25
C VAL A 15 -13.53 -3.47 13.55
N ASN A 16 -13.02 -4.15 14.55
CA ASN A 16 -13.62 -4.09 15.87
C ASN A 16 -13.34 -2.71 16.46
N SER A 17 -14.38 -1.96 16.80
CA SER A 17 -14.30 -0.59 17.32
C SER A 17 -13.51 -0.46 18.63
N SER A 18 -13.27 -1.55 19.33
CA SER A 18 -12.43 -1.60 20.53
C SER A 18 -10.98 -1.99 20.24
N SER A 19 -10.63 -2.34 19.02
CA SER A 19 -9.27 -2.70 18.68
C SER A 19 -8.40 -1.46 18.56
N ASN A 20 -7.23 -1.53 19.13
CA ASN A 20 -6.26 -0.44 19.17
C ASN A 20 -4.87 -1.05 18.98
N SER A 21 -4.63 -1.53 17.78
CA SER A 21 -3.39 -2.23 17.47
C SER A 21 -2.16 -1.32 17.55
N LYS A 22 -0.97 -1.92 17.70
CA LYS A 22 0.29 -1.17 17.66
C LYS A 22 0.39 -0.34 16.36
N LEU A 23 -0.01 -0.90 15.23
CA LEU A 23 0.07 -0.19 13.95
C LEU A 23 -0.91 0.98 13.88
N THR A 24 -2.15 0.79 14.34
CA THR A 24 -3.14 1.89 14.40
C THR A 24 -2.66 3.03 15.28
N ASN A 25 -2.07 2.72 16.44
CA ASN A 25 -1.49 3.74 17.31
C ASN A 25 -0.35 4.50 16.63
N LEU A 26 0.53 3.81 15.91
CA LEU A 26 1.62 4.44 15.17
C LEU A 26 1.10 5.31 14.01
N MET A 27 0.14 4.80 13.21
CA MET A 27 -0.46 5.60 12.14
C MET A 27 -1.09 6.88 12.67
N ASN A 28 -1.87 6.78 13.76
CA ASN A 28 -2.48 7.93 14.40
C ASN A 28 -1.45 8.89 15.03
N LEU A 29 -0.38 8.36 15.62
CA LEU A 29 0.71 9.15 16.24
C LEU A 29 1.40 10.02 15.18
N TYR A 30 1.71 9.44 14.02
CA TYR A 30 2.39 10.16 12.93
C TYR A 30 1.45 10.98 12.05
N GLY A 31 0.14 10.80 12.18
CA GLY A 31 -0.86 11.58 11.44
C GLY A 31 -1.23 10.99 10.08
N SER A 32 -0.99 9.69 9.87
CA SER A 32 -1.45 8.98 8.67
C SER A 32 -2.97 8.77 8.73
N ASP A 33 -3.62 8.88 7.60
CA ASP A 33 -5.04 8.63 7.40
C ASP A 33 -5.43 7.14 7.52
N LYS A 34 -4.47 6.21 7.35
CA LYS A 34 -4.67 4.75 7.44
C LYS A 34 -5.05 4.27 8.85
N GLY A 35 -4.93 5.12 9.87
CA GLY A 35 -5.24 4.80 11.27
C GLY A 35 -6.69 5.05 11.71
N GLY A 36 -7.58 5.40 10.79
CA GLY A 36 -8.98 5.74 11.10
C GLY A 36 -9.17 7.15 11.67
N ARG A 37 -8.11 7.94 11.77
CA ARG A 37 -8.18 9.32 12.22
C ARG A 37 -8.92 10.18 11.18
N ASN A 38 -9.76 11.09 11.65
CA ASN A 38 -10.54 11.98 10.80
C ASN A 38 -11.51 11.27 9.83
N ASN A 39 -11.91 10.04 10.14
CA ASN A 39 -12.84 9.25 9.32
C ASN A 39 -12.38 8.99 7.88
N HIS A 40 -11.06 8.90 7.65
CA HIS A 40 -10.52 8.55 6.34
C HIS A 40 -10.51 7.02 6.11
N HIS A 41 -9.41 6.34 6.41
CA HIS A 41 -9.24 4.91 6.20
C HIS A 41 -8.92 4.21 7.54
N ASN A 42 -9.32 2.96 7.69
CA ASN A 42 -9.03 2.15 8.87
C ASN A 42 -8.24 0.88 8.51
N TYR A 43 -7.34 1.00 7.53
CA TYR A 43 -6.55 -0.12 7.02
C TYR A 43 -5.61 -0.73 8.07
N SER A 44 -5.12 0.08 8.99
CA SER A 44 -4.09 -0.31 9.95
C SER A 44 -4.46 -1.49 10.83
N GLU A 45 -5.73 -1.66 11.19
CA GLU A 45 -6.19 -2.83 11.95
C GLU A 45 -6.07 -4.12 11.13
N PHE A 46 -6.52 -4.08 9.88
CA PHE A 46 -6.39 -5.20 8.97
C PHE A 46 -4.92 -5.58 8.75
N TYR A 47 -4.06 -4.58 8.49
CA TYR A 47 -2.62 -4.82 8.31
C TYR A 47 -1.94 -5.33 9.57
N SER A 48 -2.37 -4.88 10.74
CA SER A 48 -1.85 -5.39 12.01
C SER A 48 -2.09 -6.88 12.15
N GLU A 49 -3.27 -7.37 11.77
CA GLU A 49 -3.58 -8.81 11.78
C GLU A 49 -2.83 -9.55 10.66
N LEU A 50 -2.81 -9.00 9.43
CA LEU A 50 -2.15 -9.61 8.28
C LEU A 50 -0.66 -9.86 8.53
N PHE A 51 0.01 -8.90 9.17
CA PHE A 51 1.46 -8.93 9.39
C PHE A 51 1.88 -9.36 10.79
N PHE A 52 0.94 -9.68 11.70
CA PHE A 52 1.24 -9.96 13.11
C PHE A 52 2.40 -10.94 13.30
N ASN A 53 2.33 -12.10 12.66
CA ASN A 53 3.34 -13.15 12.79
C ASN A 53 4.58 -12.94 11.88
N LYS A 54 4.54 -11.98 10.96
CA LYS A 54 5.61 -11.73 9.97
C LYS A 54 6.37 -10.44 10.22
N ARG A 55 5.93 -9.64 11.17
CA ARG A 55 6.42 -8.28 11.42
C ARG A 55 7.95 -8.19 11.56
N LYS A 56 8.56 -9.19 12.19
CA LYS A 56 10.02 -9.22 12.42
C LYS A 56 10.82 -9.75 11.24
N ASP A 57 10.15 -10.43 10.30
CA ASP A 57 10.78 -11.07 9.15
C ASP A 57 10.86 -10.14 7.94
N ILE A 58 10.02 -9.08 7.91
CA ILE A 58 10.04 -8.07 6.86
C ILE A 58 11.37 -7.31 6.88
N LYS A 59 12.04 -7.25 5.73
CA LYS A 59 13.34 -6.60 5.53
C LYS A 59 13.28 -5.41 4.60
N ASN A 60 12.48 -5.49 3.54
CA ASN A 60 12.33 -4.44 2.55
C ASN A 60 10.86 -4.16 2.29
N PHE A 61 10.45 -2.95 2.58
CA PHE A 61 9.08 -2.44 2.39
C PHE A 61 9.12 -1.26 1.45
N LEU A 62 8.28 -1.25 0.44
CA LEU A 62 8.10 -0.12 -0.49
C LEU A 62 6.66 0.39 -0.43
N GLU A 63 6.48 1.69 -0.31
CA GLU A 63 5.20 2.39 -0.48
C GLU A 63 5.33 3.45 -1.57
N ILE A 64 4.37 3.51 -2.49
CA ILE A 64 4.23 4.63 -3.42
C ILE A 64 2.98 5.43 -3.10
N GLY A 65 3.07 6.77 -3.29
CA GLY A 65 2.08 7.70 -2.78
C GLY A 65 2.35 8.04 -1.33
N LEU A 66 3.07 9.13 -1.10
CA LEU A 66 3.54 9.51 0.25
C LEU A 66 2.73 10.66 0.84
N GLY A 67 1.69 11.07 0.11
CA GLY A 67 0.73 12.07 0.59
C GLY A 67 1.22 13.50 0.49
N THR A 68 1.17 14.10 -0.69
CA THR A 68 1.48 15.50 -0.88
C THR A 68 0.37 16.44 -0.39
N ASN A 69 0.75 17.63 0.05
CA ASN A 69 -0.19 18.75 0.31
C ASN A 69 -0.32 19.70 -0.89
N ASN A 70 0.41 19.46 -1.98
CA ASN A 70 0.39 20.31 -3.15
C ASN A 70 -0.96 20.14 -3.89
N SER A 71 -1.80 21.15 -3.83
CA SER A 71 -3.13 21.15 -4.43
C SER A 71 -3.14 21.00 -5.97
N ASN A 72 -2.01 21.20 -6.64
CA ASN A 72 -1.84 20.98 -8.07
C ASN A 72 -1.60 19.50 -8.43
N MET A 73 -1.33 18.65 -7.42
CA MET A 73 -1.13 17.23 -7.63
C MET A 73 -2.46 16.48 -7.47
N PRO A 74 -2.77 15.52 -8.36
CA PRO A 74 -3.91 14.64 -8.16
C PRO A 74 -3.70 13.78 -6.89
N SER A 75 -4.77 13.34 -6.27
CA SER A 75 -4.73 12.51 -5.04
C SER A 75 -3.94 13.15 -3.88
N ASN A 76 -3.89 14.51 -3.81
CA ASN A 76 -3.27 15.18 -2.67
C ASN A 76 -4.12 15.04 -1.41
N MET A 77 -3.46 15.09 -0.25
CA MET A 77 -4.10 14.96 1.07
C MET A 77 -4.71 16.27 1.62
N GLY A 78 -4.66 17.36 0.86
CA GLY A 78 -5.07 18.69 1.34
C GLY A 78 -4.14 19.26 2.41
N GLU A 79 -4.51 20.42 2.93
CA GLU A 79 -3.66 21.22 3.84
C GLU A 79 -3.31 20.54 5.18
N ASN A 80 -4.17 19.63 5.63
CA ASN A 80 -4.02 18.98 6.94
C ASN A 80 -3.32 17.61 6.86
N GLY A 81 -2.98 17.15 5.67
CA GLY A 81 -2.24 15.91 5.49
C GLY A 81 -0.81 16.03 6.02
N VAL A 82 -0.23 14.91 6.41
CA VAL A 82 1.16 14.86 6.90
C VAL A 82 1.96 13.96 5.96
N PRO A 83 2.73 14.55 5.04
CA PRO A 83 3.55 13.75 4.12
C PRO A 83 4.49 12.79 4.86
N LEU A 84 4.70 11.60 4.31
CA LEU A 84 5.55 10.53 4.87
C LEU A 84 5.09 9.96 6.22
N ALA A 85 3.91 10.31 6.71
CA ALA A 85 3.43 9.83 8.01
C ALA A 85 3.35 8.31 8.08
N SER A 86 2.85 7.66 7.03
CA SER A 86 2.77 6.21 6.91
C SER A 86 4.15 5.55 6.94
N LEU A 87 5.15 6.10 6.26
CA LEU A 87 6.51 5.53 6.24
C LEU A 87 7.12 5.47 7.65
N LYS A 88 6.88 6.49 8.49
CA LYS A 88 7.35 6.51 9.88
C LYS A 88 6.65 5.44 10.72
N ALA A 89 5.36 5.28 10.51
CA ALA A 89 4.60 4.24 11.18
C ALA A 89 5.06 2.84 10.76
N TRP A 90 5.30 2.61 9.47
CA TRP A 90 5.84 1.35 8.97
C TRP A 90 7.22 1.06 9.51
N ARG A 91 8.13 2.05 9.54
CA ARG A 91 9.47 1.92 10.13
C ARG A 91 9.43 1.41 11.56
N ASP A 92 8.55 1.98 12.38
CA ASP A 92 8.46 1.64 13.80
C ASP A 92 7.64 0.37 14.04
N PHE A 93 6.80 -0.01 13.09
CA PHE A 93 6.07 -1.26 13.12
C PHE A 93 6.94 -2.44 12.68
N PHE A 94 7.68 -2.30 11.56
CA PHE A 94 8.60 -3.29 11.03
C PHE A 94 10.03 -3.01 11.54
N GLU A 95 10.33 -3.44 12.75
CA GLU A 95 11.53 -3.09 13.50
C GLU A 95 12.85 -3.41 12.78
N ASN A 96 12.83 -4.39 11.86
CA ASN A 96 14.01 -4.87 11.12
C ASN A 96 14.02 -4.47 9.64
N ALA A 97 13.05 -3.67 9.19
CA ALA A 97 12.91 -3.32 7.80
C ALA A 97 13.62 -2.02 7.43
N ASN A 98 14.14 -1.97 6.21
CA ASN A 98 14.37 -0.73 5.48
C ASN A 98 13.07 -0.34 4.79
N ILE A 99 12.70 0.91 4.91
CA ILE A 99 11.48 1.47 4.36
C ILE A 99 11.86 2.35 3.17
N TYR A 100 11.27 2.06 2.05
CA TYR A 100 11.43 2.82 0.81
C TYR A 100 10.10 3.47 0.48
N GLY A 101 10.14 4.74 0.13
CA GLY A 101 8.97 5.48 -0.29
C GLY A 101 9.19 6.09 -1.66
N ALA A 102 8.15 6.25 -2.47
CA ALA A 102 8.27 6.98 -3.72
C ALA A 102 7.02 7.79 -4.03
N ASP A 103 7.22 8.98 -4.59
CA ASP A 103 6.15 9.91 -4.94
C ASP A 103 6.49 10.69 -6.21
N ILE A 104 5.46 11.21 -6.87
CA ILE A 104 5.60 12.11 -8.01
C ILE A 104 6.01 13.53 -7.55
N ASP A 105 5.64 13.91 -6.33
CA ASP A 105 6.01 15.20 -5.75
C ASP A 105 7.41 15.14 -5.14
N ARG A 106 8.36 15.79 -5.81
CA ARG A 106 9.75 15.83 -5.36
C ARG A 106 9.97 16.64 -4.09
N ASP A 107 9.08 17.58 -3.79
CA ASP A 107 9.24 18.52 -2.69
C ASP A 107 9.00 17.86 -1.32
N ILE A 108 8.29 16.72 -1.29
CA ILE A 108 8.06 15.96 -0.08
C ILE A 108 9.11 14.86 0.16
N LEU A 109 9.98 14.59 -0.81
CA LEU A 109 10.97 13.51 -0.69
C LEU A 109 12.02 13.86 0.37
N LYS A 110 12.15 12.99 1.38
CA LYS A 110 13.07 13.19 2.48
C LYS A 110 13.54 11.86 3.05
N ASN A 111 14.84 11.71 3.17
CA ASN A 111 15.44 10.54 3.82
C ASN A 111 15.53 10.74 5.34
N GLU A 112 15.25 9.68 6.08
CA GLU A 112 15.41 9.59 7.53
C GLU A 112 16.07 8.24 7.88
N GLU A 113 16.31 7.96 9.16
CA GLU A 113 16.84 6.67 9.61
C GLU A 113 15.94 5.53 9.14
N ARG A 114 16.48 4.58 8.41
CA ARG A 114 15.80 3.45 7.76
C ARG A 114 14.66 3.84 6.80
N ILE A 115 14.57 5.10 6.38
CA ILE A 115 13.63 5.59 5.37
C ILE A 115 14.42 6.25 4.24
N GLN A 116 14.20 5.77 3.02
CA GLN A 116 14.74 6.38 1.80
C GLN A 116 13.59 6.68 0.84
N THR A 117 13.61 7.86 0.23
CA THR A 117 12.55 8.29 -0.67
C THR A 117 13.06 8.59 -2.07
N PHE A 118 12.24 8.29 -3.08
CA PHE A 118 12.59 8.33 -4.50
C PHE A 118 11.47 9.00 -5.30
N TYR A 119 11.84 9.51 -6.45
CA TYR A 119 10.87 10.01 -7.40
C TYR A 119 10.29 8.87 -8.24
N VAL A 120 8.97 8.88 -8.44
CA VAL A 120 8.29 8.02 -9.40
C VAL A 120 7.07 8.69 -10.00
N ASP A 121 6.88 8.54 -11.30
CA ASP A 121 5.58 8.64 -11.95
C ASP A 121 5.08 7.20 -12.17
N GLN A 122 4.04 6.82 -11.45
CA GLN A 122 3.50 5.46 -11.51
C GLN A 122 2.81 5.13 -12.84
N THR A 123 2.59 6.12 -13.70
CA THR A 123 2.01 5.94 -15.04
C THR A 123 3.07 5.77 -16.13
N ASP A 124 4.35 5.96 -15.80
CA ASP A 124 5.48 5.88 -16.71
C ASP A 124 6.36 4.65 -16.40
N PRO A 125 6.35 3.61 -17.25
CA PRO A 125 7.16 2.41 -17.06
C PRO A 125 8.67 2.68 -16.94
N GLU A 126 9.19 3.68 -17.66
CA GLU A 126 10.62 4.01 -17.60
C GLU A 126 10.98 4.64 -16.25
N LYS A 127 10.12 5.50 -15.71
CA LYS A 127 10.32 6.09 -14.38
C LYS A 127 10.22 5.03 -13.28
N ILE A 128 9.29 4.09 -13.41
CA ILE A 128 9.18 2.96 -12.47
C ILE A 128 10.46 2.13 -12.49
N GLN A 129 10.98 1.75 -13.67
CA GLN A 129 12.22 0.98 -13.77
C GLN A 129 13.44 1.76 -13.24
N THR A 130 13.50 3.07 -13.50
CA THR A 130 14.56 3.95 -12.99
C THR A 130 14.53 3.97 -11.46
N MET A 131 13.35 4.14 -10.85
CA MET A 131 13.17 4.12 -9.40
C MET A 131 13.70 2.80 -8.79
N PHE A 132 13.31 1.65 -9.32
CA PHE A 132 13.81 0.36 -8.81
C PHE A 132 15.31 0.21 -8.96
N LYS A 133 15.90 0.69 -10.06
CA LYS A 133 17.34 0.70 -10.27
C LYS A 133 18.04 1.59 -9.23
N ASP A 134 17.49 2.77 -8.94
CA ASP A 134 18.06 3.72 -8.00
C ASP A 134 17.96 3.22 -6.55
N ILE A 135 16.88 2.52 -6.21
CA ILE A 135 16.73 1.84 -4.90
C ILE A 135 17.77 0.73 -4.75
N GLY A 136 18.07 -0.04 -5.81
CA GLY A 136 19.09 -1.08 -5.81
C GLY A 136 18.75 -2.33 -5.00
N VAL A 137 17.50 -2.51 -4.58
CA VAL A 137 17.01 -3.70 -3.86
C VAL A 137 16.42 -4.70 -4.84
N GLU A 138 16.87 -5.94 -4.78
CA GLU A 138 16.41 -6.98 -5.70
C GLU A 138 14.97 -7.43 -5.42
N LYS A 139 14.61 -7.56 -4.14
CA LYS A 139 13.31 -8.07 -3.69
C LYS A 139 12.76 -7.33 -2.50
N PHE A 140 11.46 -7.08 -2.56
CA PHE A 140 10.66 -6.49 -1.49
C PHE A 140 9.75 -7.54 -0.87
N ASP A 141 9.61 -7.51 0.43
CA ASP A 141 8.65 -8.35 1.15
C ASP A 141 7.23 -7.78 1.03
N ILE A 142 7.13 -6.46 0.95
CA ILE A 142 5.87 -5.75 0.75
C ILE A 142 6.09 -4.63 -0.25
N ILE A 143 5.20 -4.55 -1.24
CA ILE A 143 5.02 -3.40 -2.12
C ILE A 143 3.60 -2.90 -1.93
N LEU A 144 3.45 -1.68 -1.42
CA LEU A 144 2.17 -1.04 -1.15
C LEU A 144 1.99 0.14 -2.11
N GLU A 145 0.90 0.13 -2.85
CA GLU A 145 0.58 1.11 -3.86
C GLU A 145 -0.64 1.92 -3.42
N ASP A 146 -0.39 3.19 -3.11
CA ASP A 146 -1.33 4.19 -2.58
C ASP A 146 -1.16 5.55 -3.28
N GLY A 147 -0.97 5.51 -4.60
CA GLY A 147 -0.59 6.70 -5.38
C GLY A 147 -1.78 7.43 -6.01
N LEU A 148 -1.98 7.26 -7.32
CA LEU A 148 -2.97 8.02 -8.10
C LEU A 148 -4.41 7.51 -7.92
N HIS A 149 -4.62 6.30 -7.44
CA HIS A 149 -5.92 5.64 -7.23
C HIS A 149 -6.74 5.45 -8.53
N GLU A 150 -6.08 5.41 -9.66
CA GLU A 150 -6.70 5.13 -10.97
C GLU A 150 -6.34 3.73 -11.44
N TYR A 151 -7.33 2.97 -11.92
CA TYR A 151 -7.14 1.58 -12.35
C TYR A 151 -5.96 1.41 -13.33
N ASN A 152 -5.85 2.27 -14.34
CA ASN A 152 -4.77 2.14 -15.34
C ASN A 152 -3.39 2.44 -14.73
N ALA A 153 -3.30 3.40 -13.82
CA ALA A 153 -2.08 3.72 -13.11
C ALA A 153 -1.65 2.57 -12.19
N ASN A 154 -2.61 2.00 -11.45
CA ASN A 154 -2.37 0.83 -10.60
C ASN A 154 -1.85 -0.37 -11.42
N ILE A 155 -2.46 -0.68 -12.56
CA ILE A 155 -2.01 -1.79 -13.41
C ILE A 155 -0.65 -1.50 -14.04
N CYS A 156 -0.41 -0.27 -14.51
CA CYS A 156 0.92 0.13 -15.01
C CYS A 156 2.00 -0.10 -13.97
N PHE A 157 1.77 0.33 -12.73
CA PHE A 157 2.76 0.12 -11.68
C PHE A 157 2.90 -1.36 -11.32
N PHE A 158 1.79 -2.09 -11.18
CA PHE A 158 1.80 -3.52 -10.90
C PHE A 158 2.65 -4.31 -11.90
N GLU A 159 2.40 -4.15 -13.18
CA GLU A 159 3.11 -4.89 -14.25
C GLU A 159 4.61 -4.64 -14.24
N ASN A 160 5.03 -3.42 -13.86
CA ASN A 160 6.43 -3.03 -13.80
C ASN A 160 7.10 -3.35 -12.45
N ALA A 161 6.33 -3.53 -11.38
CA ALA A 161 6.83 -3.74 -10.02
C ALA A 161 6.81 -5.19 -9.55
N ILE A 162 5.89 -6.02 -10.05
CA ILE A 162 5.66 -7.38 -9.52
C ILE A 162 6.89 -8.30 -9.59
N LYS A 163 7.78 -8.09 -10.52
CA LYS A 163 9.03 -8.84 -10.64
C LYS A 163 9.98 -8.60 -9.46
N TYR A 164 9.86 -7.44 -8.78
CA TYR A 164 10.63 -7.09 -7.59
C TYR A 164 10.00 -7.58 -6.28
N LEU A 165 8.81 -8.15 -6.32
CA LEU A 165 8.22 -8.78 -5.15
C LEU A 165 8.95 -10.09 -4.83
N SER A 166 9.19 -10.36 -3.55
CA SER A 166 9.70 -11.67 -3.09
C SER A 166 8.63 -12.76 -3.29
N ASP A 167 9.05 -14.02 -3.32
CA ASP A 167 8.12 -15.12 -3.60
C ASP A 167 7.06 -15.28 -2.51
N THR A 168 7.38 -14.93 -1.28
CA THR A 168 6.45 -14.93 -0.14
C THR A 168 5.84 -13.56 0.17
N GLY A 169 6.14 -12.55 -0.67
CA GLY A 169 5.77 -11.16 -0.46
C GLY A 169 4.29 -10.85 -0.69
N PHE A 170 3.95 -9.62 -0.39
CA PHE A 170 2.61 -9.04 -0.58
C PHE A 170 2.70 -7.79 -1.46
N TYR A 171 2.01 -7.81 -2.59
CA TYR A 171 1.71 -6.60 -3.35
C TYR A 171 0.31 -6.15 -2.98
N ILE A 172 0.15 -4.88 -2.60
CA ILE A 172 -1.10 -4.36 -2.08
C ILE A 172 -1.44 -3.08 -2.82
N ILE A 173 -2.68 -2.97 -3.31
CA ILE A 173 -3.24 -1.76 -3.90
C ILE A 173 -4.29 -1.22 -2.95
N GLU A 174 -4.13 0.01 -2.48
CA GLU A 174 -5.09 0.71 -1.62
C GLU A 174 -6.08 1.54 -2.43
N ASP A 175 -7.08 2.04 -1.76
CA ASP A 175 -8.08 2.99 -2.26
C ASP A 175 -8.78 2.57 -3.55
N VAL A 176 -9.06 1.26 -3.64
CA VAL A 176 -9.75 0.70 -4.80
C VAL A 176 -11.21 1.14 -4.80
N TYR A 177 -11.55 2.02 -5.74
CA TYR A 177 -12.92 2.47 -5.89
C TYR A 177 -13.88 1.32 -6.18
N PHE A 178 -15.05 1.38 -5.58
CA PHE A 178 -16.08 0.35 -5.73
C PHE A 178 -16.42 0.07 -7.20
N LYS A 179 -16.45 1.11 -8.04
CA LYS A 179 -16.69 1.02 -9.48
C LYS A 179 -15.62 0.23 -10.25
N ASP A 180 -14.39 0.20 -9.73
CA ASP A 180 -13.24 -0.41 -10.40
C ASP A 180 -12.95 -1.85 -9.94
N LYS A 181 -13.56 -2.31 -8.85
CA LYS A 181 -13.38 -3.70 -8.34
C LYS A 181 -13.59 -4.77 -9.42
N LYS A 182 -14.61 -4.60 -10.27
CA LYS A 182 -14.88 -5.56 -11.35
C LYS A 182 -13.74 -5.59 -12.38
N LYS A 183 -13.07 -4.47 -12.62
CA LYS A 183 -11.91 -4.40 -13.52
C LYS A 183 -10.74 -5.18 -12.94
N PHE A 184 -10.41 -4.98 -11.64
CA PHE A 184 -9.37 -5.74 -10.95
C PHE A 184 -9.67 -7.23 -10.90
N LEU A 185 -10.91 -7.62 -10.61
CA LEU A 185 -11.34 -9.02 -10.64
C LEU A 185 -11.08 -9.65 -12.01
N ASN A 186 -11.49 -8.97 -13.09
CA ASN A 186 -11.31 -9.48 -14.44
C ASN A 186 -9.83 -9.56 -14.84
N TYR A 187 -9.03 -8.58 -14.42
CA TYR A 187 -7.60 -8.57 -14.70
C TYR A 187 -6.89 -9.73 -14.00
N PHE A 188 -6.99 -9.83 -12.68
CA PHE A 188 -6.26 -10.83 -11.90
C PHE A 188 -6.76 -12.26 -12.13
N LYS A 189 -8.02 -12.44 -12.51
CA LYS A 189 -8.54 -13.76 -12.92
C LYS A 189 -7.77 -14.36 -14.09
N ASN A 190 -7.22 -13.53 -14.97
CA ASN A 190 -6.47 -13.95 -16.14
C ASN A 190 -4.95 -13.96 -15.90
N CYS A 191 -4.49 -13.63 -14.69
CA CYS A 191 -3.09 -13.65 -14.31
C CYS A 191 -2.75 -14.90 -13.50
N ASP A 192 -1.49 -15.33 -13.54
CA ASP A 192 -1.01 -16.46 -12.74
C ASP A 192 -0.52 -15.97 -11.35
N TYR A 193 -1.43 -15.34 -10.60
CA TYR A 193 -1.19 -14.86 -9.23
C TYR A 193 -2.33 -15.28 -8.32
N ASN A 194 -2.02 -15.44 -7.03
CA ASN A 194 -3.05 -15.49 -6.00
C ASN A 194 -3.48 -14.06 -5.66
N TYR A 195 -4.77 -13.79 -5.60
CA TYR A 195 -5.27 -12.46 -5.26
C TYR A 195 -6.50 -12.50 -4.35
N LEU A 196 -6.66 -11.41 -3.58
CA LEU A 196 -7.76 -11.23 -2.65
C LEU A 196 -8.23 -9.77 -2.72
N ILE A 197 -9.53 -9.56 -2.86
CA ILE A 197 -10.15 -8.24 -2.72
C ILE A 197 -10.78 -8.16 -1.34
N VAL A 198 -10.36 -7.17 -0.56
CA VAL A 198 -10.81 -6.97 0.82
C VAL A 198 -11.61 -5.67 0.89
N ASP A 199 -12.90 -5.80 1.15
CA ASP A 199 -13.75 -4.67 1.51
C ASP A 199 -13.67 -4.44 3.01
N ILE A 200 -13.06 -3.36 3.42
CA ILE A 200 -12.93 -3.00 4.83
C ILE A 200 -14.07 -2.07 5.20
N TYR A 201 -14.92 -2.53 6.12
CA TYR A 201 -16.08 -1.74 6.51
C TYR A 201 -15.67 -0.44 7.19
N HIS A 202 -16.24 0.66 6.72
CA HIS A 202 -16.06 1.99 7.30
C HIS A 202 -17.37 2.77 7.25
N ASN A 203 -17.77 3.41 8.36
CA ASN A 203 -19.07 4.09 8.46
C ASN A 203 -19.22 5.27 7.48
N ASN A 204 -18.13 6.01 7.24
CA ASN A 204 -18.15 7.26 6.48
C ASN A 204 -17.46 7.15 5.12
N ASN A 205 -16.60 6.16 4.90
CA ASN A 205 -15.92 5.93 3.64
C ASN A 205 -16.40 4.62 2.99
N ILE A 206 -17.43 4.73 2.17
CA ILE A 206 -18.01 3.61 1.43
C ILE A 206 -17.57 3.56 -0.03
N ALA A 207 -16.80 4.55 -0.49
CA ALA A 207 -16.46 4.70 -1.90
C ALA A 207 -15.24 3.86 -2.30
N ASN A 208 -14.20 3.86 -1.49
CA ASN A 208 -12.89 3.29 -1.81
C ASN A 208 -12.16 2.63 -0.63
N ASN A 209 -12.82 2.35 0.50
CA ASN A 209 -12.17 1.66 1.62
C ASN A 209 -12.01 0.15 1.32
N CYS A 210 -11.29 -0.12 0.23
CA CYS A 210 -11.10 -1.45 -0.32
C CYS A 210 -9.64 -1.60 -0.80
N ILE A 211 -9.08 -2.78 -0.57
CA ILE A 211 -7.72 -3.12 -1.00
C ILE A 211 -7.72 -4.36 -1.88
N VAL A 212 -6.74 -4.44 -2.78
CA VAL A 212 -6.41 -5.65 -3.54
C VAL A 212 -5.05 -6.16 -3.08
N ILE A 213 -4.99 -7.41 -2.66
CA ILE A 213 -3.75 -8.09 -2.28
C ILE A 213 -3.40 -9.11 -3.34
N VAL A 214 -2.16 -9.08 -3.83
CA VAL A 214 -1.65 -10.03 -4.82
C VAL A 214 -0.41 -10.72 -4.27
N ARG A 215 -0.28 -12.01 -4.55
CA ARG A 215 0.87 -12.83 -4.19
C ARG A 215 1.27 -13.72 -5.34
N LYS A 216 2.56 -14.02 -5.45
CA LYS A 216 3.04 -15.03 -6.39
C LYS A 216 2.50 -16.42 -6.03
N ASN A 217 2.28 -17.23 -7.04
CA ASN A 217 2.06 -18.66 -6.89
C ASN A 217 3.43 -19.32 -6.62
N VAL A 218 3.62 -19.87 -5.44
CA VAL A 218 4.82 -20.62 -5.02
C VAL A 218 4.46 -22.09 -4.92
#